data_2af9341f500e28acf7a137ee0de682e6
#
_entry.id   2af9341f500e28acf7a137ee0de682e6
#
_cell.length_a   1.000
_cell.length_b   1.000
_cell.length_c   1.000
_cell.angle_alpha   90.00
_cell.angle_beta   90.00
_cell.angle_gamma   90.00
#
_symmetry.space_group_name_H-M   'P 1'
#
loop_
_entity.id
_entity.type
_entity.pdbx_description
1 polymer ?
#
loop_
_entity_poly.entity_id
_entity_poly.type
_entity_poly.pdbx_seq_one_letter_code
_entity_poly.pdbx_strand_id
1 'polypeptide(L)'
;LDEISVLSLCDYYGFCNYDHAFIQACKDRGIVILEDVTHSMLSADGIDPLCDYFAGSFRKWMGIACGGIAVKRNGKFAKPLLPVDPTHLRQREAAIETAESDVFWEGEMRLRQMFDSFAGDERSEYILRHADFDAICAARRANFGAILNGMPKELHGIRSVFPVLTEATVPSHFCLYAERRA
;
A
#
# COMPACT_ATOMS: atom_id res chain seq x y z
N LEU A 1 27.26 2.01 4.23
CA LEU A 1 26.44 2.51 3.09
C LEU A 1 27.17 2.46 1.74
N ASP A 2 28.48 2.27 1.74
CA ASP A 2 29.31 2.37 0.51
C ASP A 2 29.05 1.25 -0.52
N GLU A 3 28.39 0.16 -0.10
CA GLU A 3 28.03 -0.98 -0.97
C GLU A 3 26.55 -0.98 -1.38
N ILE A 4 25.76 0.02 -0.96
CA ILE A 4 24.33 0.11 -1.21
C ILE A 4 24.06 1.07 -2.37
N SER A 5 23.36 0.59 -3.39
CA SER A 5 22.92 1.42 -4.52
C SER A 5 21.45 1.83 -4.44
N VAL A 6 20.64 1.05 -3.74
CA VAL A 6 19.19 1.27 -3.60
C VAL A 6 18.77 1.01 -2.17
N LEU A 7 17.98 1.89 -1.60
CA LEU A 7 17.25 1.71 -0.36
C LEU A 7 15.76 1.52 -0.69
N SER A 8 15.19 0.40 -0.25
CA SER A 8 13.75 0.18 -0.36
C SER A 8 13.08 0.47 0.97
N LEU A 9 12.12 1.38 0.96
CA LEU A 9 11.26 1.72 2.08
C LEU A 9 9.92 1.01 1.89
N CYS A 10 9.27 0.63 2.97
CA CYS A 10 7.94 0.05 2.92
C CYS A 10 7.11 0.56 4.10
N ASP A 11 6.09 1.33 3.79
CA ASP A 11 5.14 1.83 4.78
C ASP A 11 4.09 0.78 5.09
N TYR A 12 4.00 0.42 6.37
CA TYR A 12 3.00 -0.54 6.79
C TYR A 12 1.79 0.13 7.44
N TYR A 13 0.61 -0.30 7.01
CA TYR A 13 -0.67 -0.04 7.65
C TYR A 13 -1.13 1.43 7.64
N GLY A 14 -0.44 2.29 6.88
CA GLY A 14 -0.75 3.72 6.78
C GLY A 14 0.07 4.61 7.72
N PHE A 15 0.96 4.03 8.51
CA PHE A 15 1.83 4.73 9.46
C PHE A 15 3.25 4.84 8.91
N CYS A 16 3.73 6.06 8.72
CA CYS A 16 5.06 6.37 8.22
C CYS A 16 5.96 6.77 9.40
N ASN A 17 6.96 5.96 9.69
CA ASN A 17 7.87 6.14 10.83
C ASN A 17 9.32 5.99 10.40
N TYR A 18 9.73 6.73 9.36
CA TYR A 18 11.10 6.70 8.87
C TYR A 18 12.00 7.70 9.62
N ASP A 19 13.25 7.35 9.72
CA ASP A 19 14.30 8.28 10.07
C ASP A 19 14.68 9.09 8.82
N HIS A 20 14.06 10.27 8.66
CA HIS A 20 14.31 11.16 7.54
C HIS A 20 15.77 11.63 7.45
N ALA A 21 16.49 11.73 8.58
CA ALA A 21 17.91 12.07 8.57
C ALA A 21 18.75 10.94 7.94
N PHE A 22 18.38 9.69 8.20
CA PHE A 22 19.01 8.53 7.56
C PHE A 22 18.71 8.49 6.06
N ILE A 23 17.46 8.75 5.65
CA ILE A 23 17.08 8.82 4.23
C ILE A 23 17.86 9.92 3.52
N GLN A 24 17.98 11.11 4.14
CA GLN A 24 18.78 12.21 3.59
C GLN A 24 20.26 11.80 3.44
N ALA A 25 20.83 11.16 4.45
CA ALA A 25 22.23 10.68 4.37
C ALA A 25 22.43 9.62 3.27
N CYS A 26 21.43 8.83 2.93
CA CYS A 26 21.45 7.94 1.77
C CYS A 26 21.41 8.72 0.45
N LYS A 27 20.54 9.73 0.36
CA LYS A 27 20.45 10.60 -0.82
C LYS A 27 21.78 11.34 -1.08
N ASP A 28 22.40 11.86 -0.04
CA ASP A 28 23.68 12.59 -0.14
C ASP A 28 24.82 11.69 -0.67
N ARG A 29 24.67 10.38 -0.55
CA ARG A 29 25.58 9.37 -1.12
C ARG A 29 25.17 8.87 -2.50
N GLY A 30 24.12 9.42 -3.10
CA GLY A 30 23.63 9.00 -4.41
C GLY A 30 22.86 7.67 -4.39
N ILE A 31 22.45 7.18 -3.23
CA ILE A 31 21.62 5.98 -3.09
C ILE A 31 20.22 6.31 -3.60
N VAL A 32 19.70 5.46 -4.49
CA VAL A 32 18.33 5.57 -5.01
C VAL A 32 17.34 5.13 -3.95
N ILE A 33 16.30 5.94 -3.70
CA ILE A 33 15.23 5.62 -2.75
C ILE A 33 14.00 5.14 -3.52
N LEU A 34 13.60 3.90 -3.25
CA LEU A 34 12.37 3.28 -3.74
C LEU A 34 11.41 3.06 -2.58
N GLU A 35 10.17 3.50 -2.71
CA GLU A 35 9.16 3.41 -1.65
C GLU A 35 7.95 2.60 -2.10
N ASP A 36 7.58 1.56 -1.35
CA ASP A 36 6.31 0.85 -1.48
C ASP A 36 5.26 1.54 -0.62
N VAL A 37 4.42 2.32 -1.26
CA VAL A 37 3.35 3.10 -0.62
C VAL A 37 2.00 2.40 -0.61
N THR A 38 1.98 1.09 -0.84
CA THR A 38 0.72 0.30 -0.94
C THR A 38 -0.21 0.53 0.25
N HIS A 39 0.33 0.68 1.45
CA HIS A 39 -0.46 0.85 2.66
C HIS A 39 -0.50 2.29 3.19
N SER A 40 0.23 3.22 2.57
CA SER A 40 0.38 4.60 3.04
C SER A 40 -0.09 5.68 2.05
N MET A 41 -0.30 5.32 0.78
CA MET A 41 -0.54 6.29 -0.30
C MET A 41 -1.69 7.28 -0.08
N LEU A 42 -2.61 7.00 0.85
CA LEU A 42 -3.70 7.90 1.23
C LEU A 42 -3.40 8.69 2.50
N SER A 43 -2.31 8.42 3.21
CA SER A 43 -1.83 9.25 4.32
C SER A 43 -1.16 10.51 3.76
N ALA A 44 -1.32 11.66 4.43
CA ALA A 44 -0.76 12.92 3.95
C ALA A 44 0.77 12.93 3.96
N ASP A 45 1.38 12.16 4.87
CA ASP A 45 2.82 11.91 4.99
C ASP A 45 3.25 10.56 4.39
N GLY A 46 2.35 9.92 3.62
CA GLY A 46 2.48 8.55 3.13
C GLY A 46 3.47 8.34 1.99
N ILE A 47 4.17 9.38 1.55
CA ILE A 47 5.21 9.31 0.50
C ILE A 47 6.35 10.23 0.91
N ASP A 48 7.53 9.65 1.15
CA ASP A 48 8.70 10.44 1.52
C ASP A 48 9.08 11.42 0.40
N PRO A 49 9.30 12.72 0.71
CA PRO A 49 9.68 13.71 -0.31
C PRO A 49 11.02 13.42 -0.99
N LEU A 50 11.89 12.63 -0.38
CA LEU A 50 13.22 12.28 -0.91
C LEU A 50 13.21 11.02 -1.78
N CYS A 51 12.10 10.27 -1.86
CA CYS A 51 12.04 9.08 -2.70
C CYS A 51 12.19 9.42 -4.18
N ASP A 52 12.92 8.61 -4.93
CA ASP A 52 13.09 8.74 -6.38
C ASP A 52 11.98 8.05 -7.15
N TYR A 53 11.52 6.94 -6.60
CA TYR A 53 10.46 6.13 -7.15
C TYR A 53 9.50 5.73 -6.03
N PHE A 54 8.23 5.71 -6.33
CA PHE A 54 7.27 5.04 -5.46
C PHE A 54 6.30 4.20 -6.28
N ALA A 55 5.83 3.13 -5.67
CA ALA A 55 4.84 2.25 -6.25
C ALA A 55 3.85 1.80 -5.18
N GLY A 56 2.63 1.49 -5.60
CA GLY A 56 1.62 1.03 -4.67
C GLY A 56 0.43 0.37 -5.36
N SER A 57 -0.43 -0.27 -4.55
CA SER A 57 -1.60 -1.00 -5.03
C SER A 57 -2.89 -0.45 -4.46
N PHE A 58 -3.73 0.12 -5.30
CA PHE A 58 -5.09 0.57 -4.92
C PHE A 58 -6.02 -0.57 -4.53
N ARG A 59 -5.72 -1.81 -4.91
CA ARG A 59 -6.50 -3.00 -4.50
C ARG A 59 -6.54 -3.24 -2.99
N LYS A 60 -5.65 -2.61 -2.23
CA LYS A 60 -5.68 -2.61 -0.75
C LYS A 60 -6.69 -1.62 -0.18
N TRP A 61 -7.20 -0.73 -1.02
CA TRP A 61 -8.08 0.37 -0.61
C TRP A 61 -9.51 0.22 -1.13
N MET A 62 -9.68 -0.51 -2.24
CA MET A 62 -10.98 -0.72 -2.87
C MET A 62 -11.03 -2.04 -3.66
N GLY A 63 -12.23 -2.52 -3.94
CA GLY A 63 -12.48 -3.76 -4.69
C GLY A 63 -12.40 -3.53 -6.20
N ILE A 64 -11.19 -3.47 -6.74
CA ILE A 64 -10.91 -3.37 -8.18
C ILE A 64 -10.03 -4.54 -8.63
N ALA A 65 -10.18 -4.96 -9.87
CA ALA A 65 -9.41 -6.09 -10.42
C ALA A 65 -7.95 -5.69 -10.67
N CYS A 66 -7.72 -4.56 -11.33
CA CYS A 66 -6.42 -3.97 -11.58
C CYS A 66 -6.31 -2.62 -10.87
N GLY A 67 -5.11 -2.16 -10.57
CA GLY A 67 -4.92 -0.84 -9.96
C GLY A 67 -3.63 -0.78 -9.20
N GLY A 68 -2.55 -0.60 -9.92
CA GLY A 68 -1.25 -0.21 -9.41
C GLY A 68 -0.92 1.20 -9.84
N ILE A 69 -0.04 1.83 -9.09
CA ILE A 69 0.59 3.08 -9.45
C ILE A 69 2.10 2.89 -9.36
N ALA A 70 2.83 3.43 -10.32
CA ALA A 70 4.27 3.58 -10.23
C ALA A 70 4.65 4.97 -10.71
N VAL A 71 5.43 5.67 -9.93
CA VAL A 71 5.86 7.02 -10.23
C VAL A 71 7.37 7.11 -10.14
N LYS A 72 7.96 7.76 -11.13
CA LYS A 72 9.34 8.22 -11.14
C LYS A 72 9.30 9.74 -10.98
N ARG A 73 9.88 10.27 -9.91
CA ARG A 73 9.82 11.72 -9.64
C ARG A 73 10.47 12.56 -10.72
N ASN A 74 11.61 12.08 -11.23
CA ASN A 74 12.37 12.81 -12.25
C ASN A 74 12.47 11.99 -13.54
N GLY A 75 11.86 12.48 -14.61
CA GLY A 75 11.89 11.85 -15.93
C GLY A 75 10.74 10.89 -16.18
N LYS A 76 10.95 9.94 -17.09
CA LYS A 76 9.94 8.96 -17.53
C LYS A 76 10.50 7.55 -17.40
N PHE A 77 9.62 6.57 -17.25
CA PHE A 77 10.00 5.17 -17.40
C PHE A 77 10.40 4.87 -18.84
N ALA A 78 11.45 4.08 -19.00
CA ALA A 78 11.96 3.73 -20.33
C ALA A 78 11.09 2.70 -21.06
N LYS A 79 10.48 1.76 -20.30
CA LYS A 79 9.61 0.74 -20.86
C LYS A 79 8.15 1.21 -20.89
N PRO A 80 7.43 1.03 -22.01
CA PRO A 80 5.99 1.24 -22.05
C PRO A 80 5.26 0.17 -21.25
N LEU A 81 4.00 0.45 -20.89
CA LEU A 81 3.11 -0.56 -20.35
C LEU A 81 2.74 -1.57 -21.44
N LEU A 82 2.72 -2.85 -21.09
CA LEU A 82 2.09 -3.88 -21.91
C LEU A 82 0.56 -3.75 -21.83
N PRO A 83 -0.18 -4.30 -22.80
CA PRO A 83 -1.64 -4.41 -22.70
C PRO A 83 -2.06 -5.15 -21.43
N VAL A 84 -3.27 -4.89 -20.93
CA VAL A 84 -3.82 -5.61 -19.78
C VAL A 84 -3.73 -7.13 -20.00
N ASP A 85 -3.28 -7.86 -18.96
CA ASP A 85 -3.28 -9.33 -19.03
C ASP A 85 -4.72 -9.86 -18.86
N PRO A 86 -5.33 -10.42 -19.90
CA PRO A 86 -6.74 -10.81 -19.86
C PRO A 86 -7.01 -12.01 -18.96
N THR A 87 -6.00 -12.83 -18.69
CA THR A 87 -6.14 -13.98 -17.81
C THR A 87 -6.10 -13.54 -16.35
N HIS A 88 -5.15 -12.69 -15.98
CA HIS A 88 -5.09 -12.11 -14.65
C HIS A 88 -6.34 -11.28 -14.34
N LEU A 89 -6.79 -10.47 -15.30
CA LEU A 89 -8.01 -9.67 -15.15
C LEU A 89 -9.21 -10.56 -14.82
N ARG A 90 -9.49 -11.60 -15.61
CA ARG A 90 -10.61 -12.53 -15.37
C ARG A 90 -10.53 -13.23 -14.02
N GLN A 91 -9.33 -13.67 -13.61
CA GLN A 91 -9.13 -14.27 -12.29
C GLN A 91 -9.45 -13.29 -11.15
N ARG A 92 -9.05 -12.03 -11.30
CA ARG A 92 -9.33 -10.99 -10.29
C ARG A 92 -10.80 -10.61 -10.25
N GLU A 93 -11.47 -10.48 -11.38
CA GLU A 93 -12.91 -10.22 -11.46
C GLU A 93 -13.71 -11.36 -10.83
N ALA A 94 -13.39 -12.61 -11.19
CA ALA A 94 -14.02 -13.78 -10.60
C ALA A 94 -13.81 -13.83 -9.07
N ALA A 95 -12.62 -13.53 -8.57
CA ALA A 95 -12.35 -13.49 -7.14
C ALA A 95 -13.16 -12.42 -6.41
N ILE A 96 -13.42 -11.26 -7.06
CA ILE A 96 -14.27 -10.21 -6.49
C ILE A 96 -15.75 -10.67 -6.48
N GLU A 97 -16.22 -11.31 -7.54
CA GLU A 97 -17.60 -11.74 -7.70
C GLU A 97 -17.99 -12.93 -6.80
N THR A 98 -17.08 -13.91 -6.69
CA THR A 98 -17.37 -15.14 -5.92
C THR A 98 -16.97 -15.03 -4.46
N ALA A 99 -16.00 -14.16 -4.12
CA ALA A 99 -15.32 -14.09 -2.83
C ALA A 99 -14.66 -15.42 -2.40
N GLU A 100 -14.37 -16.32 -3.35
CA GLU A 100 -13.74 -17.62 -3.09
C GLU A 100 -12.22 -17.48 -2.96
N SER A 101 -11.65 -18.09 -1.91
CA SER A 101 -10.23 -17.95 -1.59
C SER A 101 -9.33 -18.61 -2.64
N ASP A 102 -9.73 -19.73 -3.22
CA ASP A 102 -8.93 -20.45 -4.22
C ASP A 102 -8.82 -19.64 -5.51
N VAL A 103 -9.93 -19.05 -5.97
CA VAL A 103 -9.97 -18.14 -7.13
C VAL A 103 -9.08 -16.90 -6.88
N PHE A 104 -9.12 -16.36 -5.66
CA PHE A 104 -8.23 -15.27 -5.26
C PHE A 104 -6.76 -15.67 -5.35
N TRP A 105 -6.41 -16.86 -4.83
CA TRP A 105 -5.02 -17.32 -4.83
C TRP A 105 -4.47 -17.63 -6.21
N GLU A 106 -5.28 -18.11 -7.14
CA GLU A 106 -4.87 -18.28 -8.55
C GLU A 106 -4.41 -16.95 -9.15
N GLY A 107 -5.17 -15.87 -8.95
CA GLY A 107 -4.80 -14.55 -9.41
C GLY A 107 -3.53 -14.00 -8.73
N GLU A 108 -3.33 -14.27 -7.44
CA GLU A 108 -2.12 -13.88 -6.71
C GLU A 108 -0.88 -14.66 -7.19
N MET A 109 -1.02 -15.97 -7.44
CA MET A 109 0.08 -16.80 -7.95
C MET A 109 0.51 -16.37 -9.35
N ARG A 110 -0.46 -15.99 -10.21
CA ARG A 110 -0.15 -15.44 -11.52
C ARG A 110 0.58 -14.10 -11.40
N LEU A 111 0.10 -13.19 -10.54
CA LEU A 111 0.74 -11.89 -10.33
C LEU A 111 2.21 -12.02 -9.90
N ARG A 112 2.54 -13.02 -9.07
CA ARG A 112 3.92 -13.28 -8.62
C ARG A 112 4.87 -13.71 -9.74
N GLN A 113 4.34 -14.11 -10.88
CA GLN A 113 5.11 -14.50 -12.07
C GLN A 113 5.18 -13.39 -13.12
N MET A 114 4.47 -12.26 -12.90
CA MET A 114 4.42 -11.13 -13.81
C MET A 114 5.44 -10.07 -13.38
N PHE A 115 6.55 -9.99 -14.10
CA PHE A 115 7.63 -9.01 -13.81
C PHE A 115 7.62 -7.79 -14.74
N ASP A 116 6.76 -7.80 -15.77
CA ASP A 116 6.56 -6.65 -16.63
C ASP A 116 5.42 -5.77 -16.10
N SER A 117 5.39 -4.52 -16.58
CA SER A 117 4.35 -3.55 -16.20
C SER A 117 3.21 -3.61 -17.22
N PHE A 118 2.01 -3.88 -16.75
CA PHE A 118 0.80 -3.98 -17.56
C PHE A 118 -0.11 -2.78 -17.33
N ALA A 119 -0.87 -2.40 -18.35
CA ALA A 119 -1.94 -1.42 -18.22
C ALA A 119 -3.05 -1.96 -17.30
N GLY A 120 -3.77 -1.07 -16.64
CA GLY A 120 -5.01 -1.39 -15.95
C GLY A 120 -6.16 -1.60 -16.95
N ASP A 121 -7.25 -2.20 -16.49
CA ASP A 121 -8.47 -2.33 -17.25
C ASP A 121 -9.35 -1.05 -17.16
N GLU A 122 -10.21 -0.84 -18.14
CA GLU A 122 -11.05 0.34 -18.23
C GLU A 122 -12.03 0.48 -17.05
N ARG A 123 -12.57 -0.65 -16.54
CA ARG A 123 -13.51 -0.65 -15.42
C ARG A 123 -12.82 -0.22 -14.13
N SER A 124 -11.64 -0.77 -13.84
CA SER A 124 -10.84 -0.37 -12.68
C SER A 124 -10.41 1.10 -12.77
N GLU A 125 -10.02 1.55 -13.96
CA GLU A 125 -9.66 2.94 -14.19
C GLU A 125 -10.85 3.88 -13.99
N TYR A 126 -12.03 3.52 -14.49
CA TYR A 126 -13.26 4.27 -14.26
C TYR A 126 -13.57 4.39 -12.77
N ILE A 127 -13.52 3.29 -12.02
CA ILE A 127 -13.75 3.29 -10.58
C ILE A 127 -12.75 4.21 -9.86
N LEU A 128 -11.46 4.12 -10.20
CA LEU A 128 -10.42 4.96 -9.60
C LEU A 128 -10.64 6.45 -9.86
N ARG A 129 -11.07 6.82 -11.08
CA ARG A 129 -11.33 8.22 -11.45
C ARG A 129 -12.56 8.83 -10.77
N HIS A 130 -13.51 8.00 -10.34
CA HIS A 130 -14.78 8.44 -9.74
C HIS A 130 -14.88 8.10 -8.25
N ALA A 131 -13.83 7.50 -7.67
CA ALA A 131 -13.81 7.18 -6.23
C ALA A 131 -13.77 8.45 -5.38
N ASP A 132 -14.61 8.48 -4.36
CA ASP A 132 -14.55 9.50 -3.32
C ASP A 132 -13.47 9.10 -2.30
N PHE A 133 -12.24 9.52 -2.56
CA PHE A 133 -11.11 9.23 -1.69
C PHE A 133 -11.23 9.89 -0.32
N ASP A 134 -11.87 11.06 -0.22
CA ASP A 134 -12.09 11.74 1.05
C ASP A 134 -13.03 10.92 1.94
N ALA A 135 -14.12 10.40 1.37
CA ALA A 135 -15.03 9.50 2.09
C ALA A 135 -14.33 8.19 2.52
N ILE A 136 -13.48 7.61 1.66
CA ILE A 136 -12.69 6.41 2.00
C ILE A 136 -11.75 6.70 3.17
N CYS A 137 -11.01 7.80 3.13
CA CYS A 137 -10.11 8.22 4.19
C CYS A 137 -10.84 8.45 5.51
N ALA A 138 -11.95 9.20 5.47
CA ALA A 138 -12.78 9.48 6.63
C ALA A 138 -13.34 8.20 7.27
N ALA A 139 -13.88 7.27 6.47
CA ALA A 139 -14.40 6.01 6.95
C ALA A 139 -13.32 5.14 7.61
N ARG A 140 -12.12 5.04 7.01
CA ARG A 140 -11.00 4.27 7.58
C ARG A 140 -10.53 4.84 8.92
N ARG A 141 -10.40 6.17 9.01
CA ARG A 141 -10.05 6.85 10.25
C ARG A 141 -11.10 6.64 11.34
N ALA A 142 -12.40 6.78 10.98
CA ALA A 142 -13.51 6.55 11.91
C ALA A 142 -13.53 5.10 12.43
N ASN A 143 -13.37 4.11 11.54
CA ASN A 143 -13.32 2.70 11.91
C ASN A 143 -12.14 2.39 12.84
N PHE A 144 -10.96 2.91 12.52
CA PHE A 144 -9.77 2.74 13.37
C PHE A 144 -10.00 3.33 14.77
N GLY A 145 -10.51 4.57 14.83
CA GLY A 145 -10.84 5.24 16.09
C GLY A 145 -11.90 4.49 16.90
N ALA A 146 -12.93 3.97 16.24
CA ALA A 146 -13.98 3.18 16.91
C ALA A 146 -13.41 1.90 17.54
N ILE A 147 -12.54 1.17 16.82
CA ILE A 147 -11.89 -0.03 17.35
C ILE A 147 -10.96 0.35 18.52
N LEU A 148 -10.12 1.37 18.35
CA LEU A 148 -9.18 1.80 19.38
C LEU A 148 -9.88 2.22 20.68
N ASN A 149 -10.96 3.00 20.56
CA ASN A 149 -11.75 3.47 21.70
C ASN A 149 -12.60 2.36 22.32
N GLY A 150 -13.01 1.35 21.54
CA GLY A 150 -13.78 0.20 21.99
C GLY A 150 -12.93 -0.91 22.62
N MET A 151 -11.60 -0.84 22.50
CA MET A 151 -10.72 -1.83 23.12
C MET A 151 -10.80 -1.74 24.65
N PRO A 152 -10.98 -2.86 25.37
CA PRO A 152 -10.85 -2.87 26.81
C PRO A 152 -9.49 -2.37 27.27
N LYS A 153 -9.47 -1.53 28.33
CA LYS A 153 -8.20 -1.00 28.88
C LYS A 153 -7.28 -2.10 29.42
N GLU A 154 -7.86 -3.24 29.81
CA GLU A 154 -7.13 -4.40 30.35
C GLU A 154 -7.41 -5.62 29.45
N LEU A 155 -6.67 -5.70 28.37
CA LEU A 155 -6.55 -6.91 27.56
C LEU A 155 -5.18 -7.50 27.85
N HIS A 156 -5.12 -8.49 28.76
CA HIS A 156 -3.88 -9.14 29.17
C HIS A 156 -3.08 -9.64 27.96
N GLY A 157 -1.90 -9.06 27.74
CA GLY A 157 -0.99 -9.44 26.66
C GLY A 157 -1.40 -9.00 25.26
N ILE A 158 -2.48 -8.20 25.09
CA ILE A 158 -2.87 -7.67 23.78
C ILE A 158 -2.94 -6.14 23.84
N ARG A 159 -2.32 -5.48 22.88
CA ARG A 159 -2.34 -4.01 22.76
C ARG A 159 -2.32 -3.57 21.31
N SER A 160 -2.83 -2.37 21.03
CA SER A 160 -2.65 -1.75 19.72
C SER A 160 -1.17 -1.51 19.45
N VAL A 161 -0.71 -1.83 18.25
CA VAL A 161 0.64 -1.47 17.78
C VAL A 161 0.73 0.04 17.60
N PHE A 162 -0.34 0.66 17.13
CA PHE A 162 -0.45 2.10 16.89
C PHE A 162 -1.54 2.69 17.81
N PRO A 163 -1.17 3.14 19.02
CA PRO A 163 -2.14 3.62 20.00
C PRO A 163 -2.63 5.06 19.73
N VAL A 164 -2.00 5.75 18.77
CA VAL A 164 -2.32 7.13 18.40
C VAL A 164 -2.54 7.21 16.90
N LEU A 165 -3.64 7.85 16.49
CA LEU A 165 -3.93 8.18 15.11
C LEU A 165 -3.67 9.67 14.89
N THR A 166 -2.62 10.02 14.14
CA THR A 166 -2.32 11.41 13.79
C THR A 166 -3.29 11.96 12.74
N GLU A 167 -3.30 13.26 12.51
CA GLU A 167 -4.13 13.86 11.47
C GLU A 167 -3.69 13.44 10.06
N ALA A 168 -2.41 13.23 9.85
CA ALA A 168 -1.83 12.84 8.57
C ALA A 168 -2.14 11.39 8.19
N THR A 169 -2.35 10.50 9.16
CA THR A 169 -2.45 9.05 8.94
C THR A 169 -3.83 8.61 8.46
N VAL A 170 -3.86 7.84 7.37
CA VAL A 170 -5.02 7.06 6.94
C VAL A 170 -4.70 5.58 7.10
N PRO A 171 -5.24 4.91 8.14
CA PRO A 171 -4.87 3.52 8.44
C PRO A 171 -5.47 2.56 7.43
N SER A 172 -4.65 1.66 6.90
CA SER A 172 -5.12 0.58 6.04
C SER A 172 -5.58 -0.64 6.84
N HIS A 173 -5.01 -0.87 8.03
CA HIS A 173 -5.30 -1.98 8.93
C HIS A 173 -5.26 -1.53 10.38
N PHE A 174 -5.94 -2.30 11.25
CA PHE A 174 -5.80 -2.19 12.69
C PHE A 174 -4.90 -3.32 13.18
N CYS A 175 -3.74 -2.99 13.75
CA CYS A 175 -2.71 -3.95 14.12
C CYS A 175 -2.67 -4.13 15.63
N LEU A 176 -2.67 -5.38 16.06
CA LEU A 176 -2.56 -5.78 17.45
C LEU A 176 -1.21 -6.48 17.70
N TYR A 177 -0.56 -6.12 18.77
CA TYR A 177 0.48 -6.92 19.37
C TYR A 177 -0.16 -7.90 20.35
N ALA A 178 0.22 -9.17 20.28
CA ALA A 178 -0.18 -10.18 21.23
C ALA A 178 1.07 -10.86 21.82
N GLU A 179 1.16 -10.90 23.15
CA GLU A 179 2.22 -11.63 23.80
C GLU A 179 2.05 -13.13 23.56
N ARG A 180 3.13 -13.78 23.16
CA ARG A 180 3.13 -15.24 23.00
C ARG A 180 3.00 -15.86 24.36
N ARG A 181 1.85 -16.46 24.65
CA ARG A 181 1.75 -17.35 25.81
C ARG A 181 2.56 -18.61 25.52
N ALA A 182 3.52 -18.86 26.38
CA ALA A 182 4.32 -20.09 26.37
C ALA A 182 3.44 -21.31 26.64
#